data_d42725cf2f09d14e8362916864f035dd
#
_entry.id   d42725cf2f09d14e8362916864f035dd
#
_cell.length_a   1.000
_cell.length_b   1.000
_cell.length_c   1.000
_cell.angle_alpha   90.00
_cell.angle_beta   90.00
_cell.angle_gamma   90.00
#
_symmetry.space_group_name_H-M   'P 1'
#
loop_
_entity.id
_entity.type
_entity.pdbx_description
1 polymer ?
#
loop_
_entity_poly.entity_id
_entity_poly.type
_entity_poly.pdbx_seq_one_letter_code
_entity_poly.pdbx_strand_id
1 'polypeptide(L)'
;MYKVGDIVQCFVTGFKEYGIFVKIDNNYNGLIHISEISSDFVNNVKEYAEIGEKIYAKVIEADNNAKLLKLSIKTIDYKNDGKERKEKEEKKQEEK
;
A
#
# COMPACT_ATOMS: atom_id res chain seq x y z
N MET A 1 -4.53 -10.24 -14.77
CA MET A 1 -5.02 -10.51 -13.45
C MET A 1 -3.95 -10.40 -12.44
N TYR A 2 -4.32 -10.02 -11.21
CA TYR A 2 -3.35 -9.82 -10.15
C TYR A 2 -3.50 -10.90 -9.10
N LYS A 3 -2.41 -11.20 -8.38
CA LYS A 3 -2.41 -12.23 -7.37
C LYS A 3 -1.87 -11.71 -6.05
N VAL A 4 -2.25 -12.33 -4.97
CA VAL A 4 -1.73 -12.00 -3.65
C VAL A 4 -0.20 -12.14 -3.70
N GLY A 5 0.48 -11.14 -3.19
CA GLY A 5 1.93 -11.10 -3.18
C GLY A 5 2.53 -10.26 -4.29
N ASP A 6 1.74 -9.92 -5.31
CA ASP A 6 2.26 -9.09 -6.38
C ASP A 6 2.53 -7.68 -5.85
N ILE A 7 3.57 -7.04 -6.36
CA ILE A 7 3.84 -5.64 -6.06
C ILE A 7 3.42 -4.87 -7.30
N VAL A 8 2.50 -3.94 -7.14
CA VAL A 8 1.95 -3.21 -8.27
C VAL A 8 2.17 -1.72 -8.13
N GLN A 9 2.32 -1.05 -9.26
CA GLN A 9 2.46 0.37 -9.29
C GLN A 9 1.07 0.96 -9.36
N CYS A 10 0.78 1.97 -8.57
CA CYS A 10 -0.54 2.55 -8.56
C CYS A 10 -0.47 4.03 -8.29
N PHE A 11 -1.59 4.72 -8.53
CA PHE A 11 -1.66 6.16 -8.34
C PHE A 11 -2.75 6.48 -7.32
N VAL A 12 -2.48 7.38 -6.41
CA VAL A 12 -3.41 7.74 -5.35
C VAL A 12 -4.53 8.57 -5.93
N THR A 13 -5.77 8.15 -5.71
CA THR A 13 -6.92 8.87 -6.25
C THR A 13 -7.78 9.52 -5.18
N GLY A 14 -7.69 9.09 -3.95
CA GLY A 14 -8.48 9.71 -2.90
C GLY A 14 -8.19 9.15 -1.53
N PHE A 15 -8.80 9.76 -0.53
CA PHE A 15 -8.61 9.35 0.84
C PHE A 15 -9.95 9.23 1.54
N LYS A 16 -10.03 8.30 2.49
CA LYS A 16 -11.15 8.22 3.39
C LYS A 16 -10.56 7.97 4.76
N GLU A 17 -11.37 8.09 5.80
CA GLU A 17 -10.86 7.87 7.13
C GLU A 17 -10.30 6.49 7.30
N TYR A 18 -10.80 5.52 6.56
CA TYR A 18 -10.38 4.13 6.73
C TYR A 18 -9.30 3.70 5.74
N GLY A 19 -8.83 4.58 4.89
CA GLY A 19 -7.76 4.17 3.99
C GLY A 19 -7.51 5.09 2.82
N ILE A 20 -6.67 4.61 1.91
CA ILE A 20 -6.26 5.35 0.73
C ILE A 20 -6.77 4.61 -0.49
N PHE A 21 -7.43 5.33 -1.40
CA PHE A 21 -7.90 4.74 -2.64
C PHE A 21 -6.89 4.98 -3.73
N VAL A 22 -6.64 3.97 -4.53
CA VAL A 22 -5.65 4.05 -5.61
C VAL A 22 -6.21 3.43 -6.88
N LYS A 23 -5.60 3.76 -8.01
CA LYS A 23 -5.95 3.20 -9.29
C LYS A 23 -4.74 2.45 -9.80
N ILE A 24 -4.89 1.20 -10.17
CA ILE A 24 -3.79 0.39 -10.66
C ILE A 24 -3.71 0.50 -12.19
N ASP A 25 -4.83 0.31 -12.87
CA ASP A 25 -4.85 0.48 -14.32
C ASP A 25 -6.28 0.83 -14.72
N ASN A 26 -6.57 0.81 -16.02
CA ASN A 26 -7.88 1.21 -16.47
C ASN A 26 -9.00 0.31 -15.97
N ASN A 27 -8.69 -0.88 -15.56
CA ASN A 27 -9.68 -1.82 -15.12
C ASN A 27 -9.71 -2.07 -13.62
N TYR A 28 -8.60 -1.85 -12.92
CA TYR A 28 -8.51 -2.20 -11.52
C TYR A 28 -8.31 -1.01 -10.62
N ASN A 29 -9.02 -1.00 -9.51
CA ASN A 29 -8.83 -0.01 -8.47
C ASN A 29 -8.38 -0.74 -7.21
N GLY A 30 -7.87 -0.02 -6.25
CA GLY A 30 -7.38 -0.63 -5.03
C GLY A 30 -7.68 0.19 -3.81
N LEU A 31 -7.60 -0.46 -2.67
CA LEU A 31 -7.79 0.20 -1.39
C LEU A 31 -6.67 -0.25 -0.47
N ILE A 32 -6.02 0.70 0.19
CA ILE A 32 -5.03 0.42 1.21
C ILE A 32 -5.70 0.79 2.53
N HIS A 33 -6.15 -0.23 3.26
CA HIS A 33 -6.86 -0.01 4.52
C HIS A 33 -5.90 0.60 5.52
N ILE A 34 -6.43 1.39 6.44
CA ILE A 34 -5.60 2.07 7.41
C ILE A 34 -4.71 1.09 8.18
N SER A 35 -5.15 -0.11 8.42
CA SER A 35 -4.35 -1.10 9.13
C SER A 35 -3.19 -1.62 8.28
N GLU A 36 -3.19 -1.34 6.98
CA GLU A 36 -2.15 -1.78 6.09
C GLU A 36 -1.22 -0.64 5.66
N ILE A 37 -1.33 0.51 6.29
CA ILE A 37 -0.47 1.63 5.97
C ILE A 37 0.78 1.59 6.83
N SER A 38 0.62 1.32 8.10
CA SER A 38 1.74 1.31 9.02
C SER A 38 1.41 0.41 10.19
N SER A 39 2.43 -0.14 10.83
CA SER A 39 2.22 -0.92 12.03
C SER A 39 2.03 0.01 13.22
N ASP A 40 2.28 1.32 13.05
CA ASP A 40 2.03 2.27 14.11
C ASP A 40 0.68 2.90 13.92
N PHE A 41 0.22 3.67 14.92
CA PHE A 41 -1.06 4.32 14.82
C PHE A 41 -1.03 5.36 13.71
N VAL A 42 -2.05 5.37 12.86
CA VAL A 42 -2.14 6.30 11.76
C VAL A 42 -3.16 7.37 12.11
N ASN A 43 -2.70 8.59 12.35
CA ASN A 43 -3.60 9.68 12.64
C ASN A 43 -4.29 10.21 11.42
N ASN A 44 -3.57 10.37 10.33
CA ASN A 44 -4.12 10.99 9.15
C ASN A 44 -3.54 10.32 7.93
N VAL A 45 -4.37 9.63 7.16
CA VAL A 45 -3.89 8.89 6.00
C VAL A 45 -3.24 9.80 4.98
N LYS A 46 -3.60 11.10 4.97
CA LYS A 46 -3.03 12.00 3.98
C LYS A 46 -1.56 12.27 4.22
N GLU A 47 -1.04 11.90 5.37
CA GLU A 47 0.38 12.10 5.64
C GLU A 47 1.23 11.10 4.90
N TYR A 48 0.65 10.04 4.37
CA TYR A 48 1.43 8.98 3.76
C TYR A 48 1.55 9.08 2.25
N ALA A 49 0.68 9.83 1.60
CA ALA A 49 0.73 10.00 0.15
C ALA A 49 -0.13 11.16 -0.28
N GLU A 50 0.08 11.63 -1.51
CA GLU A 50 -0.70 12.72 -2.05
C GLU A 50 -1.51 12.27 -3.24
N ILE A 51 -2.60 12.96 -3.54
CA ILE A 51 -3.45 12.64 -4.69
C ILE A 51 -2.58 12.75 -5.95
N GLY A 52 -2.66 11.76 -6.80
CA GLY A 52 -1.88 11.73 -8.03
C GLY A 52 -0.50 11.15 -7.89
N GLU A 53 -0.07 10.87 -6.67
CA GLU A 53 1.27 10.36 -6.47
C GLU A 53 1.36 8.91 -6.90
N LYS A 54 2.48 8.52 -7.53
CA LYS A 54 2.71 7.16 -7.91
C LYS A 54 3.36 6.45 -6.74
N ILE A 55 2.80 5.32 -6.32
CA ILE A 55 3.39 4.53 -5.25
C ILE A 55 3.32 3.07 -5.65
N TYR A 56 3.97 2.21 -4.88
CA TYR A 56 3.90 0.77 -5.06
C TYR A 56 3.14 0.18 -3.89
N ALA A 57 2.45 -0.92 -4.12
CA ALA A 57 1.72 -1.56 -3.05
C ALA A 57 1.71 -3.06 -3.27
N LYS A 58 1.59 -3.82 -2.19
CA LYS A 58 1.59 -5.27 -2.27
C LYS A 58 0.17 -5.75 -2.20
N VAL A 59 -0.22 -6.63 -3.11
CA VAL A 59 -1.56 -7.18 -3.15
C VAL A 59 -1.74 -8.17 -2.02
N ILE A 60 -2.71 -7.95 -1.14
CA ILE A 60 -2.99 -8.87 -0.06
C ILE A 60 -4.31 -9.59 -0.29
N GLU A 61 -5.15 -9.08 -1.19
CA GLU A 61 -6.37 -9.76 -1.53
C GLU A 61 -6.78 -9.27 -2.91
N ALA A 62 -7.17 -10.16 -3.80
CA ALA A 62 -7.54 -9.79 -5.15
C ALA A 62 -8.93 -10.30 -5.49
N ASP A 63 -9.80 -9.39 -5.90
CA ASP A 63 -11.13 -9.77 -6.39
C ASP A 63 -11.13 -9.45 -7.87
N ASN A 64 -10.80 -10.43 -8.67
CA ASN A 64 -10.70 -10.20 -10.11
C ASN A 64 -12.06 -10.05 -10.78
N ASN A 65 -13.12 -10.45 -10.13
CA ASN A 65 -14.45 -10.24 -10.70
C ASN A 65 -14.88 -8.78 -10.48
N ALA A 66 -14.65 -8.23 -9.30
CA ALA A 66 -15.00 -6.85 -9.04
C ALA A 66 -13.91 -5.89 -9.50
N LYS A 67 -12.76 -6.41 -9.91
CA LYS A 67 -11.62 -5.62 -10.35
C LYS A 67 -11.17 -4.71 -9.23
N LEU A 68 -11.10 -5.27 -8.03
CA LEU A 68 -10.71 -4.51 -6.87
C LEU A 68 -9.63 -5.25 -6.10
N LEU A 69 -8.58 -4.55 -5.73
CA LEU A 69 -7.48 -5.14 -5.00
C LEU A 69 -7.39 -4.53 -3.61
N LYS A 70 -7.06 -5.34 -2.62
CA LYS A 70 -6.74 -4.83 -1.31
C LYS A 70 -5.24 -4.85 -1.21
N LEU A 71 -4.67 -3.77 -0.77
CA LEU A 71 -3.23 -3.55 -0.87
C LEU A 71 -2.64 -3.15 0.46
N SER A 72 -1.34 -3.33 0.59
CA SER A 72 -0.61 -3.00 1.80
C SER A 72 0.68 -2.27 1.44
N ILE A 73 1.04 -1.26 2.21
CA ILE A 73 2.29 -0.56 2.01
C ILE A 73 3.15 -0.60 3.26
N LYS A 74 2.74 -1.32 4.29
CA LYS A 74 3.44 -1.22 5.56
C LYS A 74 4.74 -1.99 5.62
N THR A 75 4.96 -2.93 4.73
CA THR A 75 6.18 -3.73 4.77
C THR A 75 7.07 -3.50 3.57
N ILE A 76 6.75 -2.55 2.71
CA ILE A 76 7.55 -2.32 1.50
C ILE A 76 7.94 -0.86 1.40
N ASP A 77 8.90 -0.57 0.53
CA ASP A 77 9.32 0.79 0.29
C ASP A 77 8.40 1.37 -0.78
N TYR A 78 7.24 1.80 -0.40
CA TYR A 78 6.17 2.11 -1.34
C TYR A 78 6.42 3.36 -2.18
N LYS A 79 7.31 4.23 -1.75
CA LYS A 79 7.55 5.44 -2.49
C LYS A 79 8.67 5.32 -3.51
N ASN A 80 9.53 4.35 -3.36
CA ASN A 80 10.68 4.23 -4.24
C ASN A 80 10.64 3.03 -5.17
N ASP A 81 10.73 1.82 -4.67
CA ASP A 81 10.85 0.66 -5.54
C ASP A 81 9.93 -0.49 -5.20
N GLY A 82 9.17 -0.37 -4.14
CA GLY A 82 8.23 -1.44 -3.77
C GLY A 82 8.85 -2.69 -3.21
N LYS A 83 10.14 -2.68 -2.90
CA LYS A 83 10.75 -3.87 -2.38
C LYS A 83 10.42 -4.06 -0.91
N GLU A 84 10.37 -5.31 -0.48
CA GLU A 84 10.07 -5.61 0.90
C GLU A 84 11.13 -5.05 1.81
N ARG A 85 10.71 -4.50 2.94
CA ARG A 85 11.64 -3.97 3.90
C ARG A 85 11.87 -5.00 4.97
N LYS A 86 13.07 -5.00 5.53
CA LYS A 86 13.42 -5.95 6.55
C LYS A 86 13.24 -5.31 7.89
N GLU A 87 12.02 -5.21 8.33
CA GLU A 87 11.73 -4.55 9.53
C GLU A 87 12.38 -5.09 10.73
N LYS A 88 12.56 -6.37 10.79
CA LYS A 88 13.18 -6.92 11.90
C LYS A 88 14.54 -6.48 12.05
N GLU A 89 15.26 -6.36 11.00
CA GLU A 89 16.59 -5.94 11.11
C GLU A 89 16.66 -4.59 11.63
N GLU A 90 15.78 -3.75 11.29
CA GLU A 90 15.83 -2.45 11.79
C GLU A 90 15.69 -2.43 13.26
N LYS A 91 14.87 -3.25 13.82
CA LYS A 91 14.73 -3.23 15.17
C LYS A 91 15.92 -3.70 15.85
N LYS A 92 16.57 -4.66 15.33
CA LYS A 92 17.69 -5.13 15.96
C LYS A 92 18.76 -4.19 15.96
N GLN A 93 18.91 -3.45 14.94
CA GLN A 93 19.96 -2.59 14.92
C GLN A 93 19.96 -1.64 15.97
N GLU A 94 18.88 -1.30 16.43
CA GLU A 94 18.89 -0.38 17.37
C GLU A 94 19.40 -0.79 18.57
N GLU A 95 19.40 -1.99 18.82
CA GLU A 95 19.86 -2.39 19.93
C GLU A 95 21.14 -2.36 20.13
N LYS A 96 21.81 -2.28 19.43
CA LYS A 96 23.08 -2.38 19.62
C LYS A 96 23.66 -1.37 19.90
#